data_19633499fcb4cf2a0beaaa331e3404dc
#
_entry.id   19633499fcb4cf2a0beaaa331e3404dc
#
_cell.length_a   1.000
_cell.length_b   1.000
_cell.length_c   1.000
_cell.angle_alpha   90.00
_cell.angle_beta   90.00
_cell.angle_gamma   90.00
#
_symmetry.space_group_name_H-M   'P 1'
#
loop_
_entity.id
_entity.type
_entity.pdbx_description
1 polymer ?
#
loop_
_entity_poly.entity_id
_entity_poly.type
_entity_poly.pdbx_seq_one_letter_code
_entity_poly.pdbx_strand_id
1 'polypeptide(L)'
;VVFYIADEFLHRGDLIVYTNGRKVPRTDYTANGNGAFMDGRVVVLVDSYTASAAEIVTGAIQDQDRGLVVGRRTFGKGLVQRPIDLPDGSMIRLTIAHYYTPSGRCIQKPYTKGDVKDYAMDMVNRLKSGELTNADSIHFVDSLKYETLREHRTVYGGGGIMPDYYVPLDTTLYTPFHRQLAAKSIIIQQNLRFVDIARSEERFSRNAET
;
A
#
# COMPACT_ATOMS: atom_id res chain seq x y z
N VAL A 1 9.83 8.27 -8.11
CA VAL A 1 8.87 9.06 -7.31
C VAL A 1 8.84 8.58 -5.86
N VAL A 2 8.59 7.28 -5.58
CA VAL A 2 8.44 6.77 -4.20
C VAL A 2 9.64 7.06 -3.29
N PHE A 3 10.85 6.90 -3.79
CA PHE A 3 12.08 7.17 -3.03
C PHE A 3 12.22 8.65 -2.66
N TYR A 4 11.83 9.56 -3.54
CA TYR A 4 11.82 11.00 -3.25
C TYR A 4 10.82 11.37 -2.15
N ILE A 5 9.65 10.71 -2.12
CA ILE A 5 8.67 10.95 -1.05
C ILE A 5 9.18 10.44 0.29
N ALA A 6 9.77 9.24 0.34
CA ALA A 6 10.37 8.71 1.56
C ALA A 6 11.54 9.57 2.05
N ASP A 7 12.34 10.07 1.12
CA ASP A 7 13.51 10.92 1.36
C ASP A 7 13.17 12.24 2.06
N GLU A 8 11.96 12.77 1.83
CA GLU A 8 11.48 13.98 2.53
C GLU A 8 11.42 13.84 4.05
N PHE A 9 11.30 12.61 4.56
CA PHE A 9 11.11 12.31 5.97
C PHE A 9 12.32 11.68 6.65
N LEU A 10 13.32 11.20 5.91
CA LEU A 10 14.41 10.37 6.41
C LEU A 10 15.74 11.11 6.37
N HIS A 11 16.62 10.79 7.31
CA HIS A 11 17.96 11.37 7.35
C HIS A 11 18.89 10.71 6.33
N ARG A 12 19.95 11.42 5.98
CA ARG A 12 20.96 10.93 5.05
C ARG A 12 21.51 9.57 5.48
N GLY A 13 21.45 8.61 4.54
CA GLY A 13 21.94 7.26 4.76
C GLY A 13 20.94 6.29 5.35
N ASP A 14 19.77 6.75 5.84
CA ASP A 14 18.69 5.86 6.27
C ASP A 14 18.26 4.99 5.09
N LEU A 15 18.20 3.69 5.29
CA LEU A 15 17.67 2.76 4.30
C LEU A 15 16.18 2.99 4.13
N ILE A 16 15.73 3.23 2.90
CA ILE A 16 14.31 3.35 2.55
C ILE A 16 13.72 1.96 2.31
N VAL A 17 14.38 1.18 1.47
CA VAL A 17 13.95 -0.15 1.04
C VAL A 17 15.11 -0.84 0.35
N TYR A 18 15.12 -2.15 0.33
CA TYR A 18 15.97 -2.89 -0.61
C TYR A 18 15.15 -3.85 -1.44
N THR A 19 15.69 -4.18 -2.61
CA THR A 19 15.12 -5.19 -3.49
C THR A 19 16.04 -6.41 -3.53
N ASN A 20 15.46 -7.61 -3.60
CA ASN A 20 16.20 -8.84 -3.77
C ASN A 20 15.38 -9.85 -4.57
N GLY A 21 16.01 -10.54 -5.49
CA GLY A 21 15.36 -11.52 -6.35
C GLY A 21 16.27 -12.68 -6.71
N ARG A 22 15.70 -13.77 -7.20
CA ARG A 22 16.45 -15.00 -7.52
C ARG A 22 17.64 -14.77 -8.49
N LYS A 23 17.47 -13.85 -9.45
CA LYS A 23 18.49 -13.48 -10.45
C LYS A 23 18.85 -11.99 -10.43
N VAL A 24 18.28 -11.26 -9.49
CA VAL A 24 18.53 -9.83 -9.30
C VAL A 24 19.15 -9.68 -7.93
N PRO A 25 20.43 -9.28 -7.85
CA PRO A 25 21.11 -9.12 -6.56
C PRO A 25 20.44 -8.03 -5.72
N ARG A 26 20.69 -8.08 -4.42
CA ARG A 26 20.24 -7.05 -3.50
C ARG A 26 20.69 -5.67 -3.96
N THR A 27 19.75 -4.75 -3.98
CA THR A 27 19.99 -3.33 -4.28
C THR A 27 19.32 -2.50 -3.19
N ASP A 28 20.12 -1.70 -2.50
CA ASP A 28 19.69 -0.84 -1.41
C ASP A 28 19.37 0.56 -1.96
N TYR A 29 18.27 1.16 -1.45
CA TYR A 29 17.85 2.52 -1.75
C TYR A 29 17.85 3.31 -0.44
N THR A 30 18.71 4.30 -0.34
CA THR A 30 18.93 5.10 0.87
C THR A 30 18.51 6.55 0.66
N ALA A 31 18.15 7.22 1.74
CA ALA A 31 17.82 8.63 1.74
C ALA A 31 19.06 9.50 1.51
N ASN A 32 18.90 10.58 0.76
CA ASN A 32 19.97 11.54 0.46
C ASN A 32 20.08 12.67 1.50
N GLY A 33 19.05 12.81 2.37
CA GLY A 33 19.00 13.77 3.46
C GLY A 33 18.80 15.22 3.02
N ASN A 34 18.06 15.43 1.93
CA ASN A 34 17.71 16.76 1.45
C ASN A 34 16.22 17.08 1.66
N GLY A 35 15.50 16.26 2.42
CA GLY A 35 14.08 16.41 2.69
C GLY A 35 13.75 17.61 3.58
N ALA A 36 12.57 18.16 3.41
CA ALA A 36 12.08 19.31 4.18
C ALA A 36 11.44 18.91 5.53
N PHE A 37 11.10 17.62 5.71
CA PHE A 37 10.36 17.11 6.87
C PHE A 37 11.13 16.04 7.65
N MET A 38 12.45 16.08 7.64
CA MET A 38 13.30 15.12 8.35
C MET A 38 13.12 15.18 9.86
N ASP A 39 12.80 16.34 10.39
CA ASP A 39 12.51 16.58 11.80
C ASP A 39 11.01 16.77 12.06
N GLY A 40 10.61 16.71 13.35
CA GLY A 40 9.22 16.89 13.74
C GLY A 40 8.42 15.58 13.78
N ARG A 41 7.14 15.69 14.10
CA ARG A 41 6.24 14.53 14.30
C ARG A 41 5.62 14.10 12.98
N VAL A 42 5.70 12.81 12.67
CA VAL A 42 5.09 12.21 11.47
C VAL A 42 4.10 11.14 11.89
N VAL A 43 2.91 11.20 11.30
CA VAL A 43 1.88 10.15 11.40
C VAL A 43 1.47 9.77 10.00
N VAL A 44 1.55 8.48 9.68
CA VAL A 44 1.15 7.93 8.39
C VAL A 44 -0.18 7.21 8.56
N LEU A 45 -1.19 7.65 7.83
CA LEU A 45 -2.50 7.00 7.83
C LEU A 45 -2.55 5.94 6.74
N VAL A 46 -2.94 4.72 7.12
CA VAL A 46 -2.99 3.57 6.21
C VAL A 46 -4.29 2.79 6.33
N ASP A 47 -4.65 2.12 5.27
CA ASP A 47 -5.77 1.19 5.25
C ASP A 47 -5.47 -0.05 4.41
N SER A 48 -6.45 -0.93 4.28
CA SER A 48 -6.33 -2.18 3.53
C SER A 48 -6.15 -2.01 2.01
N TYR A 49 -6.34 -0.81 1.48
CA TYR A 49 -6.09 -0.46 0.07
C TYR A 49 -4.74 0.21 -0.15
N THR A 50 -4.08 0.65 0.92
CA THR A 50 -2.70 1.17 0.86
C THR A 50 -1.77 0.08 0.32
N ALA A 51 -1.11 0.30 -0.82
CA ALA A 51 -0.38 -0.75 -1.53
C ALA A 51 0.90 -0.25 -2.21
N SER A 52 1.84 -1.18 -2.45
CA SER A 52 3.02 -0.99 -3.31
C SER A 52 3.91 0.18 -2.86
N ALA A 53 4.03 1.23 -3.67
CA ALA A 53 4.85 2.41 -3.37
C ALA A 53 4.50 3.06 -2.01
N ALA A 54 3.22 3.13 -1.67
CA ALA A 54 2.78 3.65 -0.37
C ALA A 54 3.24 2.76 0.79
N GLU A 55 3.30 1.44 0.59
CA GLU A 55 3.82 0.50 1.59
C GLU A 55 5.34 0.64 1.78
N ILE A 56 6.08 1.01 0.73
CA ILE A 56 7.52 1.30 0.82
C ILE A 56 7.76 2.51 1.72
N VAL A 57 7.04 3.62 1.49
CA VAL A 57 7.14 4.82 2.33
C VAL A 57 6.75 4.52 3.77
N THR A 58 5.62 3.86 3.96
CA THR A 58 5.11 3.49 5.29
C THR A 58 6.09 2.60 6.05
N GLY A 59 6.60 1.56 5.38
CA GLY A 59 7.55 0.62 5.98
C GLY A 59 8.89 1.29 6.33
N ALA A 60 9.37 2.20 5.49
CA ALA A 60 10.57 2.97 5.77
C ALA A 60 10.39 3.87 7.01
N ILE A 61 9.29 4.60 7.10
CA ILE A 61 8.99 5.47 8.24
C ILE A 61 8.83 4.65 9.54
N GLN A 62 8.14 3.52 9.48
CA GLN A 62 7.92 2.66 10.64
C GLN A 62 9.22 2.02 11.11
N ASP A 63 9.99 1.39 10.21
CA ASP A 63 11.19 0.64 10.56
C ASP A 63 12.36 1.52 11.02
N GLN A 64 12.42 2.77 10.53
CA GLN A 64 13.39 3.77 10.97
C GLN A 64 12.96 4.47 12.27
N ASP A 65 11.81 4.10 12.86
CA ASP A 65 11.23 4.79 14.02
C ASP A 65 11.04 6.30 13.80
N ARG A 66 10.82 6.68 12.53
CA ARG A 66 10.69 8.07 12.14
C ARG A 66 9.31 8.64 12.45
N GLY A 67 8.29 7.81 12.53
CA GLY A 67 6.92 8.21 12.78
C GLY A 67 6.02 7.05 13.16
N LEU A 68 4.77 7.35 13.47
CA LEU A 68 3.74 6.36 13.80
C LEU A 68 2.89 6.03 12.59
N VAL A 69 2.55 4.76 12.45
CA VAL A 69 1.62 4.27 11.45
C VAL A 69 0.27 3.98 12.11
N VAL A 70 -0.79 4.60 11.61
CA VAL A 70 -2.13 4.52 12.20
C VAL A 70 -3.14 4.03 11.16
N GLY A 71 -4.00 3.11 11.51
CA GLY A 71 -5.05 2.60 10.62
C GLY A 71 -5.22 1.09 10.65
N ARG A 72 -5.23 0.45 9.49
CA ARG A 72 -5.38 -1.00 9.31
C ARG A 72 -4.23 -1.56 8.49
N ARG A 73 -3.98 -2.86 8.61
CA ARG A 73 -2.95 -3.56 7.84
C ARG A 73 -3.10 -3.27 6.35
N THR A 74 -2.01 -2.92 5.69
CA THR A 74 -1.96 -2.57 4.28
C THR A 74 -2.17 -3.79 3.37
N PHE A 75 -2.18 -3.58 2.07
CA PHE A 75 -2.53 -4.62 1.08
C PHE A 75 -1.52 -5.77 1.00
N GLY A 76 -0.23 -5.46 1.07
CA GLY A 76 0.84 -6.47 0.93
C GLY A 76 1.28 -6.72 -0.51
N LYS A 77 1.57 -5.65 -1.28
CA LYS A 77 2.11 -5.75 -2.64
C LYS A 77 3.59 -5.36 -2.66
N GLY A 78 4.46 -6.34 -2.48
CA GLY A 78 5.90 -6.18 -2.41
C GLY A 78 6.67 -6.69 -3.61
N LEU A 79 6.10 -6.66 -4.83
CA LEU A 79 6.70 -7.18 -6.06
C LEU A 79 7.36 -6.08 -6.89
N VAL A 80 8.60 -6.34 -7.32
CA VAL A 80 9.27 -5.58 -8.38
C VAL A 80 8.92 -6.21 -9.71
N GLN A 81 8.22 -5.48 -10.55
CA GLN A 81 7.78 -5.93 -11.87
C GLN A 81 8.46 -5.11 -12.97
N ARG A 82 9.00 -5.78 -13.98
CA ARG A 82 9.58 -5.15 -15.17
C ARG A 82 8.72 -5.45 -16.39
N PRO A 83 8.32 -4.43 -17.16
CA PRO A 83 7.73 -4.63 -18.47
C PRO A 83 8.81 -5.10 -19.46
N ILE A 84 8.44 -6.00 -20.33
CA ILE A 84 9.28 -6.51 -21.44
C ILE A 84 8.41 -6.43 -22.70
N ASP A 85 8.84 -5.60 -23.64
CA ASP A 85 8.16 -5.47 -24.93
C ASP A 85 8.49 -6.69 -25.81
N LEU A 86 7.49 -7.17 -26.55
CA LEU A 86 7.62 -8.28 -27.48
C LEU A 86 7.65 -7.75 -28.93
N PRO A 87 8.21 -8.54 -29.89
CA PRO A 87 8.34 -8.09 -31.29
C PRO A 87 7.01 -7.77 -32.00
N ASP A 88 5.91 -8.33 -31.52
CA ASP A 88 4.57 -8.12 -32.07
C ASP A 88 3.87 -6.86 -31.50
N GLY A 89 4.57 -6.07 -30.66
CA GLY A 89 4.03 -4.88 -30.00
C GLY A 89 3.25 -5.18 -28.72
N SER A 90 3.11 -6.43 -28.33
CA SER A 90 2.56 -6.80 -27.01
C SER A 90 3.61 -6.65 -25.91
N MET A 91 3.17 -6.67 -24.64
CA MET A 91 4.05 -6.51 -23.50
C MET A 91 3.74 -7.56 -22.43
N ILE A 92 4.77 -8.17 -21.87
CA ILE A 92 4.65 -8.98 -20.66
C ILE A 92 5.18 -8.20 -19.46
N ARG A 93 4.56 -8.39 -18.29
CA ARG A 93 5.01 -7.83 -17.03
C ARG A 93 5.50 -8.96 -16.14
N LEU A 94 6.81 -9.01 -15.94
CA LEU A 94 7.49 -10.08 -15.22
C LEU A 94 7.93 -9.62 -13.82
N THR A 95 7.56 -10.39 -12.79
CA THR A 95 8.12 -10.21 -11.45
C THR A 95 9.56 -10.68 -11.41
N ILE A 96 10.48 -9.81 -11.00
CA ILE A 96 11.93 -10.06 -10.99
C ILE A 96 12.54 -10.06 -9.58
N ALA A 97 11.91 -9.39 -8.60
CA ALA A 97 12.39 -9.28 -7.23
C ALA A 97 11.23 -8.98 -6.27
N HIS A 98 11.53 -9.01 -4.97
CA HIS A 98 10.65 -8.53 -3.90
C HIS A 98 11.22 -7.27 -3.27
N TYR A 99 10.34 -6.46 -2.67
CA TYR A 99 10.69 -5.35 -1.80
C TYR A 99 10.77 -5.82 -0.35
N TYR A 100 11.81 -5.33 0.33
CA TYR A 100 12.03 -5.54 1.76
C TYR A 100 12.20 -4.20 2.46
N THR A 101 11.56 -4.04 3.60
CA THR A 101 11.70 -2.83 4.43
C THR A 101 13.06 -2.78 5.11
N PRO A 102 13.45 -1.65 5.75
CA PRO A 102 14.74 -1.53 6.42
C PRO A 102 15.01 -2.61 7.46
N SER A 103 14.01 -3.09 8.20
CA SER A 103 14.13 -4.18 9.16
C SER A 103 14.32 -5.57 8.53
N GLY A 104 14.22 -5.68 7.21
CA GLY A 104 14.38 -6.93 6.48
C GLY A 104 13.09 -7.71 6.22
N ARG A 105 11.94 -7.23 6.67
CA ARG A 105 10.66 -7.90 6.42
C ARG A 105 10.19 -7.73 4.98
N CYS A 106 9.68 -8.81 4.39
CA CYS A 106 9.07 -8.78 3.07
C CYS A 106 7.65 -8.22 3.17
N ILE A 107 7.34 -7.21 2.34
CA ILE A 107 5.99 -6.61 2.29
C ILE A 107 4.98 -7.54 1.62
N GLN A 108 5.44 -8.40 0.69
CA GLN A 108 4.56 -9.22 -0.14
C GLN A 108 3.75 -10.21 0.71
N LYS A 109 2.43 -10.17 0.53
CA LYS A 109 1.55 -11.18 1.12
C LYS A 109 1.76 -12.55 0.47
N PRO A 110 1.49 -13.66 1.18
CA PRO A 110 1.65 -15.00 0.65
C PRO A 110 0.94 -15.17 -0.69
N TYR A 111 1.58 -15.90 -1.60
CA TYR A 111 1.07 -16.22 -2.92
C TYR A 111 1.40 -17.66 -3.26
N THR A 112 0.36 -18.45 -3.51
CA THR A 112 0.50 -19.81 -4.01
C THR A 112 0.45 -19.80 -5.52
N LYS A 113 1.48 -20.35 -6.16
CA LYS A 113 1.57 -20.41 -7.63
C LYS A 113 0.34 -21.14 -8.19
N GLY A 114 -0.38 -20.46 -9.09
CA GLY A 114 -1.58 -20.99 -9.74
C GLY A 114 -2.88 -20.66 -9.01
N ASP A 115 -2.83 -20.18 -7.77
CA ASP A 115 -4.03 -19.77 -7.01
C ASP A 115 -4.26 -18.25 -7.06
N VAL A 116 -4.66 -17.78 -8.23
CA VAL A 116 -5.04 -16.38 -8.42
C VAL A 116 -6.31 -16.03 -7.65
N LYS A 117 -7.18 -17.03 -7.43
CA LYS A 117 -8.47 -16.82 -6.77
C LYS A 117 -8.30 -16.51 -5.28
N ASP A 118 -7.46 -17.26 -4.58
CA ASP A 118 -7.18 -17.01 -3.16
C ASP A 118 -6.53 -15.64 -2.97
N TYR A 119 -5.58 -15.27 -3.81
CA TYR A 119 -4.97 -13.95 -3.80
C TYR A 119 -5.99 -12.81 -4.00
N ALA A 120 -6.95 -12.98 -4.89
CA ALA A 120 -8.02 -12.01 -5.14
C ALA A 120 -9.03 -11.94 -3.99
N MET A 121 -9.24 -13.04 -3.27
CA MET A 121 -10.19 -13.14 -2.16
C MET A 121 -9.61 -12.69 -0.81
N ASP A 122 -8.34 -12.33 -0.73
CA ASP A 122 -7.66 -11.93 0.50
C ASP A 122 -8.44 -10.89 1.31
N MET A 123 -8.91 -9.84 0.65
CA MET A 123 -9.70 -8.77 1.31
C MET A 123 -11.01 -9.30 1.91
N VAL A 124 -11.67 -10.20 1.19
CA VAL A 124 -12.91 -10.84 1.66
C VAL A 124 -12.61 -11.76 2.84
N ASN A 125 -11.50 -12.48 2.79
CA ASN A 125 -11.07 -13.36 3.87
C ASN A 125 -10.70 -12.55 5.13
N ARG A 126 -10.00 -11.43 4.98
CA ARG A 126 -9.68 -10.49 6.07
C ARG A 126 -10.94 -9.89 6.72
N LEU A 127 -11.96 -9.58 5.94
CA LEU A 127 -13.24 -9.13 6.48
C LEU A 127 -13.96 -10.26 7.24
N LYS A 128 -14.00 -11.47 6.66
CA LYS A 128 -14.65 -12.63 7.29
C LYS A 128 -13.97 -13.08 8.57
N SER A 129 -12.65 -13.00 8.65
CA SER A 129 -11.88 -13.33 9.85
C SER A 129 -12.03 -12.30 10.97
N GLY A 130 -12.66 -11.14 10.68
CA GLY A 130 -12.77 -10.04 11.63
C GLY A 130 -11.56 -9.11 11.69
N GLU A 131 -10.52 -9.37 10.91
CA GLU A 131 -9.27 -8.57 10.91
C GLU A 131 -9.52 -7.07 10.65
N LEU A 132 -10.51 -6.72 9.84
CA LEU A 132 -10.79 -5.32 9.51
C LEU A 132 -11.60 -4.59 10.60
N THR A 133 -12.21 -5.32 11.52
CA THR A 133 -13.16 -4.75 12.51
C THR A 133 -12.74 -4.95 13.96
N ASN A 134 -11.83 -5.88 14.23
CA ASN A 134 -11.37 -6.18 15.59
C ASN A 134 -9.87 -6.49 15.62
N ALA A 135 -9.12 -5.77 16.43
CA ALA A 135 -7.69 -5.99 16.63
C ALA A 135 -7.35 -7.40 17.15
N ASP A 136 -8.19 -7.96 18.02
CA ASP A 136 -7.98 -9.29 18.61
C ASP A 136 -8.07 -10.44 17.59
N SER A 137 -8.63 -10.16 16.42
CA SER A 137 -8.71 -11.14 15.32
C SER A 137 -7.43 -11.20 14.49
N ILE A 138 -6.41 -10.40 14.83
CA ILE A 138 -5.15 -10.34 14.10
C ILE A 138 -4.15 -11.27 14.75
N HIS A 139 -3.76 -12.31 14.02
CA HIS A 139 -2.78 -13.28 14.48
C HIS A 139 -1.53 -13.22 13.61
N PHE A 140 -0.39 -13.14 14.25
CA PHE A 140 0.92 -13.14 13.61
C PHE A 140 1.66 -14.43 13.87
N VAL A 141 2.46 -14.83 12.90
CA VAL A 141 3.36 -15.98 13.03
C VAL A 141 4.69 -15.48 13.60
N ASP A 142 5.17 -16.09 14.69
CA ASP A 142 6.41 -15.67 15.38
C ASP A 142 7.64 -15.67 14.46
N SER A 143 7.68 -16.55 13.46
CA SER A 143 8.76 -16.60 12.47
C SER A 143 8.82 -15.39 11.55
N LEU A 144 7.79 -14.53 11.56
CA LEU A 144 7.70 -13.30 10.78
C LEU A 144 7.83 -12.05 11.65
N LYS A 145 8.30 -12.20 12.88
CA LYS A 145 8.58 -11.12 13.80
C LYS A 145 9.93 -10.49 13.49
N TYR A 146 9.94 -9.17 13.44
CA TYR A 146 11.11 -8.32 13.23
C TYR A 146 11.09 -7.18 14.25
N GLU A 147 12.15 -6.39 14.29
CA GLU A 147 12.26 -5.21 15.14
C GLU A 147 12.59 -3.97 14.31
N THR A 148 12.07 -2.82 14.73
CA THR A 148 12.46 -1.53 14.17
C THR A 148 13.92 -1.22 14.54
N LEU A 149 14.56 -0.31 13.77
CA LEU A 149 16.03 -0.19 13.83
C LEU A 149 16.55 0.62 15.01
N ARG A 150 15.76 1.51 15.61
CA ARG A 150 16.21 2.41 16.66
C ARG A 150 15.57 2.09 18.02
N GLU A 151 14.25 1.93 18.04
CA GLU A 151 13.50 1.70 19.29
C GLU A 151 13.21 0.21 19.55
N HIS A 152 13.60 -0.69 18.63
CA HIS A 152 13.39 -2.14 18.73
C HIS A 152 11.93 -2.54 18.97
N ARG A 153 10.99 -1.76 18.43
CA ARG A 153 9.57 -2.09 18.48
C ARG A 153 9.28 -3.32 17.61
N THR A 154 8.41 -4.18 18.10
CA THR A 154 8.00 -5.36 17.32
C THR A 154 7.18 -4.97 16.11
N VAL A 155 7.59 -5.46 14.93
CA VAL A 155 6.87 -5.34 13.67
C VAL A 155 6.82 -6.71 12.97
N TYR A 156 5.88 -6.89 12.07
CA TYR A 156 5.64 -8.18 11.42
C TYR A 156 5.75 -8.09 9.91
N GLY A 157 6.28 -9.14 9.30
CA GLY A 157 6.36 -9.32 7.85
C GLY A 157 5.28 -10.26 7.30
N GLY A 158 5.37 -10.58 6.01
CA GLY A 158 4.56 -11.62 5.38
C GLY A 158 3.14 -11.20 4.98
N GLY A 159 2.89 -9.91 4.79
CA GLY A 159 1.58 -9.51 4.27
C GLY A 159 1.18 -8.06 4.52
N GLY A 160 1.94 -7.11 3.98
CA GLY A 160 1.71 -5.67 4.17
C GLY A 160 2.36 -5.12 5.43
N ILE A 161 2.04 -3.87 5.72
CA ILE A 161 2.51 -3.15 6.89
C ILE A 161 1.40 -3.16 7.95
N MET A 162 1.68 -3.70 9.12
CA MET A 162 0.78 -3.60 10.26
C MET A 162 0.98 -2.25 10.93
N PRO A 163 -0.09 -1.47 11.19
CA PRO A 163 0.03 -0.18 11.84
C PRO A 163 0.45 -0.34 13.31
N ASP A 164 1.13 0.69 13.85
CA ASP A 164 1.45 0.79 15.28
C ASP A 164 0.19 1.02 16.11
N TYR A 165 -0.77 1.75 15.52
CA TYR A 165 -2.07 2.01 16.14
C TYR A 165 -3.20 1.56 15.23
N TYR A 166 -3.85 0.48 15.63
CA TYR A 166 -4.94 -0.09 14.84
C TYR A 166 -6.23 0.71 15.01
N VAL A 167 -6.87 1.05 13.88
CA VAL A 167 -8.20 1.68 13.83
C VAL A 167 -9.15 0.75 13.10
N PRO A 168 -10.19 0.23 13.75
CA PRO A 168 -11.14 -0.69 13.11
C PRO A 168 -11.91 -0.01 11.98
N LEU A 169 -12.38 -0.82 11.03
CA LEU A 169 -13.29 -0.36 9.99
C LEU A 169 -14.63 0.00 10.62
N ASP A 170 -15.06 1.23 10.46
CA ASP A 170 -16.41 1.63 10.82
C ASP A 170 -17.41 1.00 9.84
N THR A 171 -18.18 0.04 10.33
CA THR A 171 -19.22 -0.64 9.54
C THR A 171 -20.62 -0.03 9.72
N THR A 172 -20.78 0.96 10.59
CA THR A 172 -22.08 1.57 10.89
C THR A 172 -22.66 2.32 9.68
N LEU A 173 -21.77 2.86 8.84
CA LEU A 173 -22.14 3.54 7.59
C LEU A 173 -22.52 2.59 6.45
N TYR A 174 -22.20 1.29 6.56
CA TYR A 174 -22.47 0.28 5.53
C TYR A 174 -23.84 -0.36 5.73
N THR A 175 -24.92 0.43 5.61
CA THR A 175 -26.29 -0.08 5.65
C THR A 175 -26.56 -1.11 4.54
N PRO A 176 -27.58 -1.98 4.67
CA PRO A 176 -27.97 -2.89 3.58
C PRO A 176 -28.24 -2.16 2.26
N PHE A 177 -28.83 -0.97 2.32
CA PHE A 177 -29.08 -0.12 1.15
C PHE A 177 -27.78 0.35 0.50
N HIS A 178 -26.83 0.88 1.29
CA HIS A 178 -25.51 1.29 0.78
C HIS A 178 -24.78 0.12 0.10
N ARG A 179 -24.81 -1.08 0.72
CA ARG A 179 -24.21 -2.29 0.13
C ARG A 179 -24.83 -2.64 -1.23
N GLN A 180 -26.15 -2.50 -1.39
CA GLN A 180 -26.80 -2.72 -2.68
C GLN A 180 -26.42 -1.69 -3.73
N LEU A 181 -26.31 -0.40 -3.36
CA LEU A 181 -25.86 0.66 -4.26
C LEU A 181 -24.42 0.41 -4.74
N ALA A 182 -23.54 0.04 -3.82
CA ALA A 182 -22.14 -0.26 -4.12
C ALA A 182 -22.00 -1.52 -5.02
N ALA A 183 -22.72 -2.61 -4.70
CA ALA A 183 -22.70 -3.84 -5.48
C ALA A 183 -23.19 -3.67 -6.92
N LYS A 184 -24.14 -2.76 -7.14
CA LYS A 184 -24.64 -2.40 -8.48
C LYS A 184 -23.88 -1.27 -9.14
N SER A 185 -22.80 -0.79 -8.51
CA SER A 185 -21.97 0.35 -8.98
C SER A 185 -22.77 1.64 -9.26
N ILE A 186 -23.93 1.81 -8.63
CA ILE A 186 -24.84 2.93 -8.90
C ILE A 186 -24.17 4.27 -8.56
N ILE A 187 -23.44 4.34 -7.43
CA ILE A 187 -22.74 5.55 -7.00
C ILE A 187 -21.73 5.98 -8.06
N ILE A 188 -20.91 5.05 -8.57
CA ILE A 188 -19.91 5.32 -9.60
C ILE A 188 -20.58 5.75 -10.90
N GLN A 189 -21.63 5.06 -11.33
CA GLN A 189 -22.36 5.40 -12.55
C GLN A 189 -22.99 6.81 -12.47
N GLN A 190 -23.53 7.19 -11.34
CA GLN A 190 -24.10 8.53 -11.16
C GLN A 190 -23.01 9.62 -11.14
N ASN A 191 -21.86 9.36 -10.49
CA ASN A 191 -20.75 10.29 -10.53
C ASN A 191 -20.22 10.50 -11.95
N LEU A 192 -20.09 9.44 -12.75
CA LEU A 192 -19.67 9.54 -14.15
C LEU A 192 -20.68 10.38 -14.97
N ARG A 193 -21.98 10.12 -14.82
CA ARG A 193 -23.03 10.91 -15.49
C ARG A 193 -22.97 12.39 -15.11
N PHE A 194 -22.78 12.68 -13.81
CA PHE A 194 -22.68 14.05 -13.31
C PHE A 194 -21.47 14.77 -13.93
N VAL A 195 -20.30 14.12 -13.97
CA VAL A 195 -19.10 14.68 -14.61
C VAL A 195 -19.31 14.93 -16.11
N ASP A 196 -19.97 14.02 -16.80
CA ASP A 196 -20.25 14.17 -18.26
C ASP A 196 -21.20 15.35 -18.54
N ILE A 197 -22.22 15.53 -17.70
CA ILE A 197 -23.14 16.67 -17.80
C ILE A 197 -22.38 17.97 -17.53
N ALA A 198 -21.62 18.06 -16.44
CA ALA A 198 -20.85 19.25 -16.10
C ALA A 198 -19.85 19.62 -17.20
N ARG A 199 -19.15 18.64 -17.77
CA ARG A 199 -18.23 18.88 -18.90
C ARG A 199 -18.94 19.32 -20.18
N SER A 200 -20.16 18.83 -20.43
CA SER A 200 -20.94 19.26 -21.60
C SER A 200 -21.38 20.73 -21.44
N GLU A 201 -21.83 21.13 -20.26
CA GLU A 201 -22.21 22.51 -19.96
C GLU A 201 -21.03 23.48 -20.09
N GLU A 202 -19.84 23.11 -19.59
CA GLU A 202 -18.62 23.90 -19.76
C GLU A 202 -18.23 24.07 -21.26
N ARG A 203 -18.42 23.06 -22.07
CA ARG A 203 -18.16 23.13 -23.52
C ARG A 203 -19.18 24.06 -24.23
N PHE A 204 -20.45 24.00 -23.83
CA PHE A 204 -21.46 24.89 -24.37
C PHE A 204 -21.22 26.36 -23.99
N SER A 205 -20.84 26.63 -22.76
CA SER A 205 -20.51 27.97 -22.28
C SER A 205 -19.33 28.57 -23.03
N ARG A 206 -18.24 27.83 -23.22
CA ARG A 206 -17.07 28.31 -24.00
C ARG A 206 -17.36 28.57 -25.47
N ASN A 207 -18.27 27.83 -26.10
CA ASN A 207 -18.64 28.01 -27.49
C ASN A 207 -19.66 29.16 -27.68
N ALA A 208 -20.31 29.63 -26.59
CA ALA A 208 -21.23 30.77 -26.65
C ALA A 208 -20.51 32.13 -26.45
N GLU A 209 -19.25 32.11 -26.02
CA GLU A 209 -18.39 33.29 -25.81
C GLU A 209 -17.46 33.56 -27.00
N THR A 210 -17.47 32.70 -28.04
CA THR A 210 -16.75 32.88 -29.29
C THR A 210 -17.70 33.22 -30.47
#